data_cc7934f9d2adc05cead2a5b30ab742de
#
_entry.id   cc7934f9d2adc05cead2a5b30ab742de
#
_cell.length_a   1.000
_cell.length_b   1.000
_cell.length_c   1.000
_cell.angle_alpha   90.00
_cell.angle_beta   90.00
_cell.angle_gamma   90.00
#
_symmetry.space_group_name_H-M   'P 1'
#
loop_
_entity.id
_entity.type
_entity.pdbx_description
1 polymer ?
#
loop_
_entity_poly.entity_id
_entity_poly.type
_entity_poly.pdbx_seq_one_letter_code
_entity_poly.pdbx_strand_id
1 'polypeptide(L)'
;MKKIAILYFLFSISTIFSSYAQIKGKVVDKSNSEPLAFANIVIVQDKDSTTFVGTVTDMKGNFMLETTKENPVIKISYLGYVTTSVAVKQNVLNTIKLEEDANLLGEVVIKGTRQHFKMENGGIAMDVANSPLKNVGTANDVLEKQPFIVKNGDAISVLGKGTPLIYINNRLVRNDNELERLSSTHIKKVTVITNPGPEYDASVSAVVLIEAIRPPGEGIGGEVFGRMDVRSKISADGAVDLNYRKNKLDLFAYYGYSEKQREIDINSMQTLEAEENITAVQQIATQKVHNKFHYLEGGLNYELDERHSIGAKYVYTRTPYYKGGVDIVSAVTKDRVSIEEFPTNTKVDMNANSHLLNAYYTGNVSPWLKVQLDMDYAKGSSENHDFSVSEREAEVEVGTRSLQDYDLYAGKLTLSTPLLGSNFNYGMEYSHTTNEQAYWVDENEGVPSLA
;
A
#
# COMPACT_ATOMS: atom_id res chain seq x y z
N MET A 1 33.93 1.25 49.61
CA MET A 1 33.78 0.34 48.44
C MET A 1 32.41 0.46 47.77
N LYS A 2 31.25 0.48 48.47
CA LYS A 2 29.93 0.58 47.84
C LYS A 2 29.68 1.86 47.03
N LYS A 3 30.23 3.01 47.44
CA LYS A 3 30.09 4.29 46.71
C LYS A 3 30.90 4.37 45.41
N ILE A 4 32.01 3.65 45.32
CA ILE A 4 32.86 3.57 44.14
C ILE A 4 32.22 2.64 43.08
N ALA A 5 31.59 1.53 43.50
CA ALA A 5 30.86 0.63 42.64
C ALA A 5 29.63 1.30 41.97
N ILE A 6 28.93 2.17 42.69
CA ILE A 6 27.80 2.95 42.14
C ILE A 6 28.29 3.95 41.10
N LEU A 7 29.43 4.57 41.29
CA LEU A 7 30.04 5.52 40.34
C LEU A 7 30.48 4.78 39.04
N TYR A 8 31.05 3.60 39.13
CA TYR A 8 31.39 2.76 37.97
C TYR A 8 30.14 2.25 37.24
N PHE A 9 29.06 1.91 37.96
CA PHE A 9 27.78 1.52 37.39
C PHE A 9 27.08 2.67 36.64
N LEU A 10 27.09 3.88 37.20
CA LEU A 10 26.60 5.09 36.55
C LEU A 10 27.45 5.51 35.36
N PHE A 11 28.77 5.28 35.35
CA PHE A 11 29.65 5.56 34.23
C PHE A 11 29.51 4.54 33.09
N SER A 12 29.17 3.28 33.42
CA SER A 12 28.94 2.23 32.39
C SER A 12 27.59 2.39 31.65
N ILE A 13 26.60 3.09 32.22
CA ILE A 13 25.31 3.38 31.57
C ILE A 13 25.42 4.53 30.55
N SER A 14 26.44 5.38 30.64
CA SER A 14 26.62 6.54 29.75
C SER A 14 27.25 6.23 28.39
N THR A 15 27.59 4.97 28.07
CA THR A 15 28.29 4.61 26.84
C THR A 15 27.44 3.95 25.77
N ILE A 16 26.11 3.86 25.94
CA ILE A 16 25.22 3.34 24.88
C ILE A 16 24.50 4.51 24.18
N PHE A 17 25.24 5.51 23.72
CA PHE A 17 24.75 6.40 22.69
C PHE A 17 25.13 5.81 21.35
N SER A 18 24.21 5.08 20.72
CA SER A 18 24.32 4.78 19.30
C SER A 18 24.41 6.11 18.55
N SER A 19 25.57 6.43 18.02
CA SER A 19 25.79 7.64 17.24
C SER A 19 25.08 7.45 15.89
N TYR A 20 23.83 7.89 15.77
CA TYR A 20 23.17 8.02 14.49
C TYR A 20 23.87 9.16 13.72
N ALA A 21 24.43 8.85 12.57
CA ALA A 21 24.97 9.86 11.71
C ALA A 21 23.83 10.56 10.94
N GLN A 22 23.85 11.87 10.90
CA GLN A 22 22.85 12.69 10.23
C GLN A 22 23.32 13.08 8.83
N ILE A 23 22.47 12.85 7.84
CA ILE A 23 22.62 13.42 6.49
C ILE A 23 21.77 14.69 6.45
N LYS A 24 22.39 15.80 6.14
CA LYS A 24 21.72 17.10 5.94
C LYS A 24 21.96 17.56 4.52
N GLY A 25 20.95 18.20 3.93
CA GLY A 25 21.12 18.73 2.58
C GLY A 25 20.00 19.67 2.18
N LYS A 26 20.15 20.18 0.97
CA LYS A 26 19.19 21.03 0.30
C LYS A 26 19.00 20.56 -1.14
N VAL A 27 17.74 20.45 -1.56
CA VAL A 27 17.38 20.12 -2.95
C VAL A 27 16.92 21.40 -3.64
N VAL A 28 17.49 21.66 -4.81
CA VAL A 28 17.20 22.86 -5.60
C VAL A 28 17.06 22.51 -7.07
N ASP A 29 16.35 23.34 -7.80
CA ASP A 29 16.30 23.30 -9.26
C ASP A 29 17.67 23.60 -9.85
N LYS A 30 18.08 22.84 -10.88
CA LYS A 30 19.39 22.99 -11.54
C LYS A 30 19.50 24.27 -12.34
N SER A 31 18.38 24.77 -12.92
CA SER A 31 18.34 25.89 -13.84
C SER A 31 18.32 27.25 -13.12
N ASN A 32 17.50 27.38 -12.07
CA ASN A 32 17.27 28.66 -11.39
C ASN A 32 17.71 28.67 -9.92
N SER A 33 18.14 27.51 -9.38
CA SER A 33 18.53 27.31 -7.97
C SER A 33 17.41 27.58 -6.95
N GLU A 34 16.15 27.57 -7.38
CA GLU A 34 15.01 27.65 -6.47
C GLU A 34 14.89 26.39 -5.61
N PRO A 35 14.48 26.52 -4.34
CA PRO A 35 14.32 25.39 -3.45
C PRO A 35 13.13 24.52 -3.87
N LEU A 36 13.32 23.20 -3.92
CA LEU A 36 12.27 22.24 -4.21
C LEU A 36 11.70 21.70 -2.90
N ALA A 37 10.53 22.21 -2.51
CA ALA A 37 9.80 21.81 -1.33
C ALA A 37 9.07 20.47 -1.55
N PHE A 38 9.08 19.59 -0.54
CA PHE A 38 8.41 18.27 -0.55
C PHE A 38 8.98 17.26 -1.57
N ALA A 39 10.25 17.41 -1.97
CA ALA A 39 10.94 16.38 -2.74
C ALA A 39 11.16 15.13 -1.86
N ASN A 40 10.83 13.96 -2.39
CA ASN A 40 11.04 12.69 -1.70
C ASN A 40 12.53 12.32 -1.71
N ILE A 41 13.04 11.89 -0.56
CA ILE A 41 14.42 11.46 -0.38
C ILE A 41 14.39 10.10 0.31
N VAL A 42 14.92 9.08 -0.34
CA VAL A 42 14.92 7.70 0.15
C VAL A 42 16.33 7.15 0.12
N ILE A 43 16.78 6.50 1.19
CA ILE A 43 18.04 5.75 1.16
C ILE A 43 17.88 4.53 0.27
N VAL A 44 18.75 4.38 -0.71
CA VAL A 44 18.83 3.15 -1.50
C VAL A 44 19.34 2.05 -0.59
N GLN A 45 18.47 1.10 -0.30
CA GLN A 45 18.82 -0.07 0.50
C GLN A 45 19.19 -1.23 -0.42
N ASP A 46 19.88 -2.23 0.12
CA ASP A 46 20.16 -3.48 -0.59
C ASP A 46 18.85 -4.18 -0.94
N LYS A 47 18.85 -5.00 -1.99
CA LYS A 47 17.65 -5.56 -2.65
C LYS A 47 16.63 -6.28 -1.74
N ASP A 48 17.02 -6.62 -0.52
CA ASP A 48 16.23 -7.45 0.41
C ASP A 48 15.53 -6.65 1.54
N SER A 49 15.60 -5.32 1.55
CA SER A 49 15.00 -4.54 2.62
C SER A 49 13.59 -4.07 2.28
N THR A 50 12.62 -4.52 3.06
CA THR A 50 11.21 -4.10 2.96
C THR A 50 10.92 -2.76 3.63
N THR A 51 11.86 -2.20 4.38
CA THR A 51 11.69 -0.95 5.12
C THR A 51 12.37 0.20 4.38
N PHE A 52 11.58 1.19 4.00
CA PHE A 52 12.10 2.42 3.38
C PHE A 52 12.44 3.45 4.45
N VAL A 53 13.72 3.83 4.53
CA VAL A 53 14.17 4.97 5.33
C VAL A 53 14.24 6.18 4.42
N GLY A 54 13.48 7.21 4.74
CA GLY A 54 13.39 8.40 3.90
C GLY A 54 12.78 9.59 4.61
N THR A 55 12.77 10.72 3.94
CA THR A 55 12.20 12.00 4.38
C THR A 55 11.74 12.79 3.16
N VAL A 56 11.16 13.97 3.40
CA VAL A 56 10.90 14.96 2.33
C VAL A 56 11.59 16.28 2.68
N THR A 57 11.80 17.11 1.67
CA THR A 57 12.32 18.47 1.89
C THR A 57 11.27 19.38 2.51
N ASP A 58 11.71 20.31 3.35
CA ASP A 58 10.88 21.39 3.91
C ASP A 58 10.53 22.46 2.85
N MET A 59 9.79 23.49 3.25
CA MET A 59 9.40 24.62 2.38
C MET A 59 10.61 25.39 1.79
N LYS A 60 11.79 25.23 2.36
CA LYS A 60 13.05 25.85 1.90
C LYS A 60 13.93 24.87 1.15
N GLY A 61 13.43 23.67 0.83
CA GLY A 61 14.15 22.62 0.15
C GLY A 61 15.15 21.86 1.03
N ASN A 62 15.21 22.10 2.34
CA ASN A 62 16.15 21.42 3.24
C ASN A 62 15.59 20.07 3.66
N PHE A 63 16.49 19.13 3.92
CA PHE A 63 16.17 17.84 4.48
C PHE A 63 17.15 17.39 5.54
N MET A 64 16.70 16.52 6.42
CA MET A 64 17.51 15.83 7.40
C MET A 64 17.06 14.36 7.47
N LEU A 65 18.03 13.44 7.46
CA LEU A 65 17.81 12.01 7.46
C LEU A 65 18.84 11.34 8.36
N GLU A 66 18.39 10.41 9.21
CA GLU A 66 19.24 9.64 10.09
C GLU A 66 19.52 8.26 9.49
N THR A 67 20.77 7.83 9.53
CA THR A 67 21.19 6.52 9.02
C THR A 67 22.41 5.99 9.75
N THR A 68 22.51 4.67 9.79
CA THR A 68 23.71 3.96 10.28
C THR A 68 24.68 3.58 9.15
N LYS A 69 24.27 3.76 7.87
CA LYS A 69 25.13 3.43 6.70
C LYS A 69 26.22 4.46 6.52
N GLU A 70 27.44 4.00 6.35
CA GLU A 70 28.56 4.84 5.88
C GLU A 70 28.40 5.11 4.37
N ASN A 71 28.51 6.38 3.93
CA ASN A 71 28.39 6.79 2.54
C ASN A 71 27.11 6.30 1.83
N PRO A 72 25.92 6.60 2.37
CA PRO A 72 24.67 6.13 1.78
C PRO A 72 24.42 6.78 0.41
N VAL A 73 23.79 6.01 -0.48
CA VAL A 73 23.20 6.53 -1.71
C VAL A 73 21.76 6.89 -1.42
N ILE A 74 21.40 8.13 -1.69
CA ILE A 74 19.99 8.58 -1.61
C ILE A 74 19.42 8.73 -3.01
N LYS A 75 18.17 8.30 -3.16
CA LYS A 75 17.35 8.51 -4.35
C LYS A 75 16.43 9.69 -4.08
N ILE A 76 16.45 10.68 -4.95
CA ILE A 76 15.62 11.87 -4.85
C ILE A 76 14.65 11.88 -6.02
N SER A 77 13.36 12.06 -5.71
CA SER A 77 12.30 12.22 -6.71
C SER A 77 11.44 13.44 -6.39
N TYR A 78 11.11 14.18 -7.43
CA TYR A 78 10.22 15.32 -7.36
C TYR A 78 9.42 15.43 -8.65
N LEU A 79 8.16 15.85 -8.54
CA LEU A 79 7.27 15.95 -9.71
C LEU A 79 7.82 16.92 -10.75
N GLY A 80 7.89 16.47 -12.01
CA GLY A 80 8.42 17.26 -13.13
C GLY A 80 9.93 17.26 -13.23
N TYR A 81 10.64 16.45 -12.44
CA TYR A 81 12.09 16.35 -12.43
C TYR A 81 12.59 14.92 -12.63
N VAL A 82 13.75 14.79 -13.22
CA VAL A 82 14.41 13.50 -13.40
C VAL A 82 14.82 12.94 -12.04
N THR A 83 14.33 11.73 -11.72
CA THR A 83 14.71 11.04 -10.48
C THR A 83 16.21 10.76 -10.48
N THR A 84 16.90 11.23 -9.44
CA THR A 84 18.35 11.20 -9.35
C THR A 84 18.81 10.42 -8.11
N SER A 85 19.86 9.61 -8.27
CA SER A 85 20.53 8.91 -7.16
C SER A 85 21.91 9.50 -6.93
N VAL A 86 22.21 9.87 -5.68
CA VAL A 86 23.44 10.56 -5.31
C VAL A 86 24.05 9.94 -4.06
N ALA A 87 25.36 9.67 -4.09
CA ALA A 87 26.10 9.34 -2.87
C ALA A 87 26.30 10.61 -2.05
N VAL A 88 25.92 10.56 -0.78
CA VAL A 88 25.96 11.71 0.13
C VAL A 88 26.93 11.46 1.29
N LYS A 89 27.46 12.53 1.85
CA LYS A 89 28.36 12.49 2.99
C LYS A 89 27.58 12.83 4.27
N GLN A 90 27.88 12.09 5.32
CA GLN A 90 27.36 12.37 6.65
C GLN A 90 27.99 13.64 7.25
N ASN A 91 27.24 14.33 8.11
CA ASN A 91 27.68 15.52 8.82
C ASN A 91 28.17 16.68 7.93
N VAL A 92 27.81 16.68 6.66
CA VAL A 92 28.11 17.74 5.69
C VAL A 92 26.80 18.19 5.05
N LEU A 93 26.68 19.50 4.76
CA LEU A 93 25.53 20.00 3.99
C LEU A 93 25.67 19.61 2.52
N ASN A 94 24.80 18.72 2.07
CA ASN A 94 24.75 18.26 0.68
C ASN A 94 23.79 19.14 -0.12
N THR A 95 24.27 19.83 -1.16
CA THR A 95 23.39 20.54 -2.10
C THR A 95 23.18 19.70 -3.34
N ILE A 96 21.92 19.33 -3.60
CA ILE A 96 21.54 18.46 -4.71
C ILE A 96 20.71 19.27 -5.70
N LYS A 97 21.13 19.22 -6.96
CA LYS A 97 20.45 19.91 -8.07
C LYS A 97 19.67 18.90 -8.90
N LEU A 98 18.37 19.07 -9.02
CA LEU A 98 17.53 18.26 -9.90
C LEU A 98 17.35 18.94 -11.24
N GLU A 99 17.27 18.14 -12.29
CA GLU A 99 17.01 18.56 -13.67
C GLU A 99 15.54 18.31 -14.02
N GLU A 100 14.90 19.27 -14.68
CA GLU A 100 13.53 19.14 -15.15
C GLU A 100 13.41 17.99 -16.16
N ASP A 101 12.34 17.19 -16.05
CA ASP A 101 12.03 16.12 -16.99
C ASP A 101 11.20 16.68 -18.16
N ALA A 102 11.88 16.91 -19.29
CA ALA A 102 11.26 17.44 -20.50
C ALA A 102 10.16 16.53 -21.09
N ASN A 103 10.14 15.22 -20.77
CA ASN A 103 9.13 14.28 -21.27
C ASN A 103 7.77 14.39 -20.54
N LEU A 104 7.78 14.87 -19.29
CA LEU A 104 6.56 15.11 -18.51
C LEU A 104 5.93 16.47 -18.81
N LEU A 105 6.68 17.40 -19.38
CA LEU A 105 6.27 18.77 -19.66
C LEU A 105 5.74 18.94 -21.10
N GLY A 106 5.02 17.97 -21.66
CA GLY A 106 4.38 18.08 -22.99
C GLY A 106 3.70 19.43 -23.18
N GLU A 107 4.30 20.27 -24.00
CA GLU A 107 3.81 21.47 -24.71
C GLU A 107 2.90 22.49 -23.99
N VAL A 108 3.12 22.75 -22.69
CA VAL A 108 2.64 23.99 -22.07
C VAL A 108 3.74 24.60 -21.23
N VAL A 109 4.52 25.48 -21.82
CA VAL A 109 5.45 26.36 -21.10
C VAL A 109 4.64 27.36 -20.29
N ILE A 110 4.22 26.99 -19.09
CA ILE A 110 3.75 27.95 -18.08
C ILE A 110 4.98 28.36 -17.28
N LYS A 111 5.58 29.46 -17.65
CA LYS A 111 6.54 30.20 -16.83
C LYS A 111 5.85 30.70 -15.58
N GLY A 112 6.02 29.98 -14.49
CA GLY A 112 5.56 30.35 -13.16
C GLY A 112 5.70 29.17 -12.24
N THR A 113 6.55 29.26 -11.23
CA THR A 113 6.73 28.26 -10.17
C THR A 113 5.41 28.15 -9.38
N ARG A 114 4.45 27.38 -9.89
CA ARG A 114 3.27 27.02 -9.09
C ARG A 114 3.74 25.96 -8.10
N GLN A 115 3.68 26.30 -6.82
CA GLN A 115 3.75 25.26 -5.78
C GLN A 115 2.57 24.31 -5.98
N HIS A 116 2.87 23.12 -6.48
CA HIS A 116 1.85 22.08 -6.69
C HIS A 116 1.35 21.49 -5.36
N PHE A 117 2.12 21.65 -4.29
CA PHE A 117 1.83 21.11 -2.97
C PHE A 117 1.53 22.23 -1.97
N LYS A 118 0.51 22.00 -1.13
CA LYS A 118 0.09 22.92 -0.05
C LYS A 118 -0.10 22.13 1.23
N MET A 119 0.23 22.74 2.37
CA MET A 119 -0.21 22.21 3.67
C MET A 119 -1.69 22.52 3.88
N GLU A 120 -2.51 21.49 4.04
CA GLU A 120 -3.95 21.63 4.22
C GLU A 120 -4.45 20.49 5.13
N ASN A 121 -5.29 20.82 6.13
CA ASN A 121 -5.91 19.85 7.04
C ASN A 121 -4.92 18.86 7.71
N GLY A 122 -3.74 19.32 8.09
CA GLY A 122 -2.71 18.49 8.72
C GLY A 122 -1.94 17.56 7.77
N GLY A 123 -2.17 17.67 6.46
CA GLY A 123 -1.51 16.91 5.43
C GLY A 123 -0.92 17.76 4.30
N ILE A 124 -0.27 17.11 3.36
CA ILE A 124 0.21 17.73 2.13
C ILE A 124 -0.79 17.45 1.02
N ALA A 125 -1.44 18.51 0.55
CA ALA A 125 -2.43 18.47 -0.52
C ALA A 125 -1.80 18.84 -1.86
N MET A 126 -2.19 18.12 -2.93
CA MET A 126 -1.84 18.39 -4.30
C MET A 126 -3.08 18.55 -5.17
N ASP A 127 -3.16 19.64 -5.93
CA ASP A 127 -4.16 19.84 -6.97
C ASP A 127 -3.79 19.08 -8.23
N VAL A 128 -4.35 17.89 -8.41
CA VAL A 128 -4.08 17.01 -9.55
C VAL A 128 -4.70 17.55 -10.84
N ALA A 129 -5.93 18.07 -10.75
CA ALA A 129 -6.68 18.56 -11.92
C ALA A 129 -5.97 19.70 -12.66
N ASN A 130 -5.19 20.51 -11.95
CA ASN A 130 -4.45 21.65 -12.50
C ASN A 130 -2.92 21.39 -12.51
N SER A 131 -2.49 20.13 -12.56
CA SER A 131 -1.10 19.72 -12.54
C SER A 131 -0.76 18.79 -13.72
N PRO A 132 0.53 18.53 -14.01
CA PRO A 132 0.94 17.54 -14.99
C PRO A 132 0.42 16.13 -14.69
N LEU A 133 0.05 15.83 -13.44
CA LEU A 133 -0.49 14.52 -13.05
C LEU A 133 -1.90 14.24 -13.57
N LYS A 134 -2.59 15.21 -14.14
CA LYS A 134 -3.92 15.01 -14.71
C LYS A 134 -3.98 13.87 -15.75
N ASN A 135 -2.89 13.64 -16.50
CA ASN A 135 -2.88 12.72 -17.62
C ASN A 135 -1.83 11.57 -17.43
N VAL A 136 -1.48 11.22 -16.21
CA VAL A 136 -0.44 10.20 -15.96
C VAL A 136 -0.96 8.76 -15.98
N GLY A 137 -2.29 8.56 -16.00
CA GLY A 137 -2.91 7.24 -16.06
C GLY A 137 -3.95 7.04 -14.96
N THR A 138 -3.61 6.34 -13.89
CA THR A 138 -4.51 5.92 -12.80
C THR A 138 -4.24 6.67 -11.49
N ALA A 139 -5.10 6.45 -10.49
CA ALA A 139 -4.83 6.98 -9.15
C ALA A 139 -3.52 6.43 -8.56
N ASN A 140 -3.17 5.17 -8.83
CA ASN A 140 -1.89 4.61 -8.40
C ASN A 140 -0.70 5.39 -8.97
N ASP A 141 -0.76 5.80 -10.25
CA ASP A 141 0.28 6.59 -10.89
C ASP A 141 0.37 8.00 -10.29
N VAL A 142 -0.78 8.58 -9.92
CA VAL A 142 -0.83 9.87 -9.20
C VAL A 142 -0.24 9.74 -7.81
N LEU A 143 -0.60 8.68 -7.07
CA LEU A 143 -0.11 8.45 -5.71
C LEU A 143 1.40 8.25 -5.67
N GLU A 144 1.97 7.51 -6.60
CA GLU A 144 3.44 7.30 -6.70
C GLU A 144 4.22 8.62 -6.78
N LYS A 145 3.61 9.68 -7.28
CA LYS A 145 4.23 11.01 -7.43
C LYS A 145 3.96 11.94 -6.24
N GLN A 146 3.24 11.45 -5.20
CA GLN A 146 2.96 12.26 -4.01
C GLN A 146 4.15 12.30 -3.05
N PRO A 147 4.35 13.40 -2.31
CA PRO A 147 5.28 13.44 -1.18
C PRO A 147 4.97 12.34 -0.16
N PHE A 148 5.99 11.77 0.44
CA PHE A 148 5.95 10.66 1.40
C PHE A 148 5.49 9.32 0.83
N ILE A 149 4.95 9.24 -0.38
CA ILE A 149 4.51 7.98 -0.97
C ILE A 149 5.68 7.24 -1.59
N VAL A 150 5.76 5.95 -1.32
CA VAL A 150 6.69 5.01 -1.95
C VAL A 150 5.90 3.80 -2.42
N LYS A 151 6.17 3.36 -3.65
CA LYS A 151 5.61 2.14 -4.22
C LYS A 151 6.63 1.02 -4.15
N ASN A 152 6.23 -0.12 -3.58
CA ASN A 152 7.02 -1.35 -3.57
C ASN A 152 6.21 -2.46 -4.25
N GLY A 153 6.57 -2.79 -5.49
CA GLY A 153 5.73 -3.62 -6.34
C GLY A 153 4.40 -2.92 -6.62
N ASP A 154 3.29 -3.55 -6.23
CA ASP A 154 1.94 -2.98 -6.36
C ASP A 154 1.46 -2.28 -5.07
N ALA A 155 2.19 -2.40 -3.97
CA ALA A 155 1.81 -1.84 -2.68
C ALA A 155 2.21 -0.36 -2.54
N ILE A 156 1.27 0.46 -2.08
CA ILE A 156 1.48 1.86 -1.70
C ILE A 156 1.84 1.92 -0.21
N SER A 157 2.93 2.61 0.10
CA SER A 157 3.39 2.84 1.47
C SER A 157 3.72 4.31 1.70
N VAL A 158 3.53 4.77 2.93
CA VAL A 158 3.97 6.11 3.36
C VAL A 158 5.27 5.98 4.12
N LEU A 159 6.25 6.80 3.77
CA LEU A 159 7.60 6.79 4.36
C LEU A 159 7.56 6.81 5.89
N GLY A 160 8.14 5.77 6.51
CA GLY A 160 8.21 5.63 7.97
C GLY A 160 6.87 5.35 8.65
N LYS A 161 5.77 5.14 7.91
CA LYS A 161 4.42 4.94 8.43
C LYS A 161 3.78 3.63 7.98
N GLY A 162 4.31 2.98 6.94
CA GLY A 162 3.74 1.76 6.39
C GLY A 162 2.55 2.00 5.45
N THR A 163 1.64 1.04 5.36
CA THR A 163 0.49 1.10 4.47
C THR A 163 -0.56 2.09 4.99
N PRO A 164 -0.96 3.12 4.21
CA PRO A 164 -1.97 4.08 4.63
C PRO A 164 -3.39 3.54 4.47
N LEU A 165 -4.35 4.12 5.19
CA LEU A 165 -5.75 4.06 4.78
C LEU A 165 -5.99 5.04 3.64
N ILE A 166 -6.64 4.59 2.58
CA ILE A 166 -6.92 5.41 1.39
C ILE A 166 -8.43 5.62 1.29
N TYR A 167 -8.82 6.86 1.09
CA TYR A 167 -10.22 7.25 0.91
C TYR A 167 -10.44 7.92 -0.43
N ILE A 168 -11.50 7.56 -1.15
CA ILE A 168 -11.99 8.26 -2.33
C ILE A 168 -13.32 8.91 -1.97
N ASN A 169 -13.39 10.25 -2.03
CA ASN A 169 -14.57 11.04 -1.64
C ASN A 169 -15.11 10.63 -0.26
N ASN A 170 -14.24 10.54 0.74
CA ASN A 170 -14.50 10.11 2.13
C ASN A 170 -14.94 8.63 2.29
N ARG A 171 -14.90 7.82 1.25
CA ARG A 171 -15.18 6.39 1.31
C ARG A 171 -13.88 5.60 1.35
N LEU A 172 -13.71 4.72 2.32
CA LEU A 172 -12.54 3.86 2.45
C LEU A 172 -12.40 2.93 1.23
N VAL A 173 -11.23 2.95 0.62
CA VAL A 173 -10.82 1.99 -0.41
C VAL A 173 -10.53 0.66 0.26
N ARG A 174 -11.25 -0.37 -0.15
CA ARG A 174 -11.10 -1.72 0.41
C ARG A 174 -10.41 -2.70 -0.53
N ASN A 175 -10.18 -2.27 -1.77
CA ASN A 175 -9.54 -3.07 -2.81
C ASN A 175 -8.67 -2.17 -3.69
N ASP A 176 -7.43 -2.56 -3.89
CA ASP A 176 -6.44 -1.81 -4.69
C ASP A 176 -6.89 -1.61 -6.14
N ASN A 177 -7.75 -2.49 -6.67
CA ASN A 177 -8.35 -2.33 -7.99
C ASN A 177 -9.18 -1.03 -8.12
N GLU A 178 -9.69 -0.47 -7.03
CA GLU A 178 -10.39 0.83 -7.05
C GLU A 178 -9.46 1.97 -7.45
N LEU A 179 -8.18 1.89 -7.07
CA LEU A 179 -7.16 2.88 -7.43
C LEU A 179 -6.68 2.71 -8.88
N GLU A 180 -6.59 1.48 -9.36
CA GLU A 180 -6.22 1.20 -10.75
C GLU A 180 -7.30 1.67 -11.74
N ARG A 181 -8.56 1.66 -11.34
CA ARG A 181 -9.70 2.10 -12.17
C ARG A 181 -9.93 3.60 -12.18
N LEU A 182 -9.54 4.29 -11.13
CA LEU A 182 -9.74 5.73 -11.04
C LEU A 182 -8.73 6.43 -11.95
N SER A 183 -9.19 6.91 -13.11
CA SER A 183 -8.37 7.70 -14.02
C SER A 183 -7.88 8.98 -13.35
N SER A 184 -6.62 9.34 -13.58
CA SER A 184 -6.01 10.59 -13.09
C SER A 184 -6.77 11.83 -13.57
N THR A 185 -7.43 11.77 -14.73
CA THR A 185 -8.29 12.85 -15.26
C THR A 185 -9.50 13.13 -14.38
N HIS A 186 -9.93 12.16 -13.60
CA HIS A 186 -11.06 12.24 -12.67
C HIS A 186 -10.63 12.54 -11.23
N ILE A 187 -9.37 12.84 -10.99
CA ILE A 187 -8.89 13.25 -9.67
C ILE A 187 -8.75 14.76 -9.63
N LYS A 188 -9.39 15.36 -8.64
CA LYS A 188 -9.28 16.80 -8.37
C LYS A 188 -8.06 17.09 -7.50
N LYS A 189 -7.98 16.39 -6.37
CA LYS A 189 -6.98 16.64 -5.33
C LYS A 189 -6.61 15.34 -4.62
N VAL A 190 -5.36 15.23 -4.21
CA VAL A 190 -4.87 14.19 -3.30
C VAL A 190 -4.27 14.86 -2.08
N THR A 191 -4.59 14.36 -0.88
CA THR A 191 -4.00 14.83 0.38
C THR A 191 -3.38 13.66 1.12
N VAL A 192 -2.10 13.76 1.46
CA VAL A 192 -1.36 12.76 2.26
C VAL A 192 -1.22 13.28 3.68
N ILE A 193 -1.80 12.58 4.64
CA ILE A 193 -1.78 12.89 6.09
C ILE A 193 -0.87 11.87 6.77
N THR A 194 0.29 12.33 7.22
CA THR A 194 1.30 11.47 7.87
C THR A 194 1.14 11.40 9.39
N ASN A 195 0.23 12.18 9.94
CA ASN A 195 -0.14 12.16 11.36
C ASN A 195 -1.65 12.36 11.48
N PRO A 196 -2.43 11.27 11.27
CA PRO A 196 -3.90 11.33 11.31
C PRO A 196 -4.41 11.79 12.68
N GLY A 197 -5.50 12.54 12.66
CA GLY A 197 -6.16 13.01 13.86
C GLY A 197 -7.03 11.93 14.53
N PRO A 198 -7.71 12.29 15.63
CA PRO A 198 -8.51 11.35 16.44
C PRO A 198 -9.77 10.84 15.73
N GLU A 199 -10.09 11.34 14.55
CA GLU A 199 -11.17 10.84 13.68
C GLU A 199 -10.85 9.48 13.04
N TYR A 200 -9.58 9.05 13.08
CA TYR A 200 -9.10 7.75 12.62
C TYR A 200 -8.74 6.85 13.80
N ASP A 201 -8.75 5.54 13.57
CA ASP A 201 -8.32 4.57 14.58
C ASP A 201 -6.87 4.84 15.01
N ALA A 202 -6.55 4.61 16.29
CA ALA A 202 -5.22 4.86 16.86
C ALA A 202 -4.10 4.01 16.22
N SER A 203 -4.45 2.90 15.57
CA SER A 203 -3.51 2.05 14.83
C SER A 203 -3.14 2.61 13.45
N VAL A 204 -3.90 3.60 12.95
CA VAL A 204 -3.71 4.19 11.62
C VAL A 204 -2.54 5.17 11.64
N SER A 205 -1.46 4.83 10.99
CA SER A 205 -0.24 5.65 10.97
C SER A 205 -0.23 6.72 9.87
N ALA A 206 -1.03 6.54 8.81
CA ALA A 206 -1.14 7.49 7.70
C ALA A 206 -2.48 7.35 6.96
N VAL A 207 -2.94 8.45 6.36
CA VAL A 207 -4.18 8.49 5.57
C VAL A 207 -3.92 9.22 4.25
N VAL A 208 -4.53 8.71 3.18
CA VAL A 208 -4.55 9.35 1.87
C VAL A 208 -5.99 9.66 1.49
N LEU A 209 -6.28 10.93 1.22
CA LEU A 209 -7.59 11.39 0.78
C LEU A 209 -7.54 11.74 -0.70
N ILE A 210 -8.36 11.10 -1.50
CA ILE A 210 -8.53 11.39 -2.93
C ILE A 210 -9.89 12.05 -3.13
N GLU A 211 -9.89 13.30 -3.58
CA GLU A 211 -11.08 13.97 -4.08
C GLU A 211 -11.23 13.66 -5.57
N ALA A 212 -12.18 12.82 -5.93
CA ALA A 212 -12.48 12.51 -7.32
C ALA A 212 -13.49 13.52 -7.88
N ILE A 213 -13.24 13.96 -9.12
CA ILE A 213 -14.16 14.80 -9.91
C ILE A 213 -15.19 13.88 -10.54
N ARG A 214 -16.45 14.23 -10.41
CA ARG A 214 -17.49 13.57 -11.20
C ARG A 214 -17.38 14.04 -12.65
N PRO A 215 -17.40 13.15 -13.65
CA PRO A 215 -17.46 13.56 -15.06
C PRO A 215 -18.65 14.50 -15.28
N PRO A 216 -18.47 15.62 -15.99
CA PRO A 216 -19.58 16.51 -16.30
C PRO A 216 -20.51 15.88 -17.35
N GLY A 217 -21.83 16.14 -17.23
CA GLY A 217 -22.82 15.73 -18.20
C GLY A 217 -23.74 14.61 -17.72
N GLU A 218 -24.88 14.50 -18.41
CA GLU A 218 -25.86 13.43 -18.27
C GLU A 218 -25.71 12.45 -19.42
N GLY A 219 -26.10 11.20 -19.23
CA GLY A 219 -26.09 10.17 -20.26
C GLY A 219 -25.45 8.88 -19.81
N ILE A 220 -25.09 8.07 -20.79
CA ILE A 220 -24.37 6.81 -20.61
C ILE A 220 -22.90 7.04 -20.99
N GLY A 221 -22.01 6.60 -20.14
CA GLY A 221 -20.56 6.54 -20.39
C GLY A 221 -20.03 5.16 -20.08
N GLY A 222 -18.84 4.87 -20.58
CA GLY A 222 -18.17 3.62 -20.24
C GLY A 222 -16.78 3.53 -20.82
N GLU A 223 -16.01 2.61 -20.30
CA GLU A 223 -14.66 2.31 -20.73
C GLU A 223 -14.48 0.78 -20.82
N VAL A 224 -13.73 0.35 -21.80
CA VAL A 224 -13.28 -1.03 -21.94
C VAL A 224 -11.77 -1.04 -21.88
N PHE A 225 -11.24 -1.83 -20.96
CA PHE A 225 -9.81 -1.99 -20.74
C PHE A 225 -9.37 -3.42 -21.08
N GLY A 226 -8.20 -3.55 -21.68
CA GLY A 226 -7.53 -4.84 -21.88
C GLY A 226 -6.02 -4.68 -21.76
N ARG A 227 -5.38 -5.60 -21.05
CA ARG A 227 -3.93 -5.67 -20.87
C ARG A 227 -3.45 -7.11 -21.04
N MET A 228 -2.33 -7.27 -21.72
CA MET A 228 -1.60 -8.53 -21.78
C MET A 228 -0.17 -8.27 -21.28
N ASP A 229 0.29 -9.11 -20.38
CA ASP A 229 1.64 -9.08 -19.84
C ASP A 229 2.35 -10.40 -20.22
N VAL A 230 3.51 -10.27 -20.85
CA VAL A 230 4.28 -11.42 -21.32
C VAL A 230 5.64 -11.38 -20.63
N ARG A 231 5.88 -12.32 -19.73
CA ARG A 231 7.17 -12.55 -19.05
C ARG A 231 7.59 -14.00 -19.23
N SER A 232 7.78 -14.76 -18.16
CA SER A 232 7.95 -16.23 -18.24
C SER A 232 6.66 -16.93 -18.68
N LYS A 233 5.51 -16.33 -18.35
CA LYS A 233 4.16 -16.78 -18.72
C LYS A 233 3.32 -15.62 -19.21
N ILE A 234 2.22 -15.93 -19.90
CA ILE A 234 1.27 -14.92 -20.37
C ILE A 234 0.21 -14.71 -19.31
N SER A 235 -0.01 -13.44 -18.96
CA SER A 235 -1.11 -12.99 -18.11
C SER A 235 -1.99 -12.02 -18.88
N ALA A 236 -3.29 -12.03 -18.62
CA ALA A 236 -4.25 -11.16 -19.28
C ALA A 236 -5.23 -10.57 -18.25
N ASP A 237 -5.54 -9.29 -18.40
CA ASP A 237 -6.56 -8.59 -17.64
C ASP A 237 -7.53 -7.91 -18.61
N GLY A 238 -8.80 -7.93 -18.29
CA GLY A 238 -9.83 -7.22 -19.05
C GLY A 238 -10.90 -6.66 -18.12
N ALA A 239 -11.43 -5.49 -18.46
CA ALA A 239 -12.48 -4.85 -17.68
C ALA A 239 -13.44 -4.05 -18.55
N VAL A 240 -14.67 -3.91 -18.05
CA VAL A 240 -15.71 -3.02 -18.58
C VAL A 240 -16.22 -2.18 -17.43
N ASP A 241 -16.19 -0.87 -17.60
CA ASP A 241 -16.81 0.13 -16.73
C ASP A 241 -17.98 0.76 -17.46
N LEU A 242 -19.11 0.88 -16.78
CA LEU A 242 -20.32 1.49 -17.28
C LEU A 242 -20.85 2.49 -16.25
N ASN A 243 -21.22 3.67 -16.70
CA ASN A 243 -21.86 4.65 -15.86
C ASN A 243 -23.06 5.28 -16.58
N TYR A 244 -24.08 5.60 -15.79
CA TYR A 244 -25.28 6.29 -16.27
C TYR A 244 -25.65 7.38 -15.30
N ARG A 245 -25.77 8.60 -15.80
CA ARG A 245 -26.19 9.76 -15.01
C ARG A 245 -27.40 10.42 -15.62
N LYS A 246 -28.38 10.67 -14.79
CA LYS A 246 -29.54 11.48 -15.17
C LYS A 246 -30.05 12.25 -13.96
N ASN A 247 -30.09 13.57 -14.06
CA ASN A 247 -30.48 14.46 -12.98
C ASN A 247 -29.69 14.16 -11.68
N LYS A 248 -30.39 13.70 -10.65
CA LYS A 248 -29.87 13.39 -9.31
C LYS A 248 -29.37 11.96 -9.15
N LEU A 249 -29.57 11.11 -10.14
CA LEU A 249 -29.23 9.69 -10.12
C LEU A 249 -27.93 9.43 -10.87
N ASP A 250 -27.05 8.68 -10.22
CA ASP A 250 -25.78 8.22 -10.74
C ASP A 250 -25.71 6.69 -10.54
N LEU A 251 -25.70 5.92 -11.62
CA LEU A 251 -25.55 4.47 -11.60
C LEU A 251 -24.18 4.11 -12.15
N PHE A 252 -23.55 3.11 -11.58
CA PHE A 252 -22.28 2.57 -12.08
C PHE A 252 -22.25 1.06 -11.99
N ALA A 253 -21.57 0.44 -12.92
CA ALA A 253 -21.30 -0.99 -12.94
C ALA A 253 -19.90 -1.23 -13.51
N TYR A 254 -19.17 -2.15 -12.91
CA TYR A 254 -17.85 -2.57 -13.33
C TYR A 254 -17.74 -4.07 -13.28
N TYR A 255 -17.15 -4.65 -14.31
CA TYR A 255 -16.75 -6.05 -14.31
C TYR A 255 -15.31 -6.17 -14.76
N GLY A 256 -14.49 -6.85 -13.96
CA GLY A 256 -13.10 -7.16 -14.26
C GLY A 256 -12.83 -8.66 -14.23
N TYR A 257 -12.02 -9.10 -15.17
CA TYR A 257 -11.45 -10.45 -15.21
C TYR A 257 -9.94 -10.37 -15.29
N SER A 258 -9.27 -11.19 -14.48
CA SER A 258 -7.82 -11.29 -14.47
C SER A 258 -7.42 -12.76 -14.49
N GLU A 259 -6.52 -13.12 -15.40
CA GLU A 259 -5.83 -14.40 -15.41
C GLU A 259 -4.32 -14.17 -15.33
N LYS A 260 -3.74 -14.49 -14.17
CA LYS A 260 -2.32 -14.27 -13.89
C LYS A 260 -1.58 -15.59 -13.82
N GLN A 261 -0.53 -15.70 -14.63
CA GLN A 261 0.42 -16.80 -14.58
C GLN A 261 1.81 -16.23 -14.29
N ARG A 262 2.46 -16.72 -13.25
CA ARG A 262 3.79 -16.28 -12.84
C ARG A 262 4.67 -17.47 -12.51
N GLU A 263 5.96 -17.33 -12.82
CA GLU A 263 7.03 -18.19 -12.35
C GLU A 263 8.11 -17.30 -11.77
N ILE A 264 8.49 -17.56 -10.51
CA ILE A 264 9.38 -16.73 -9.72
C ILE A 264 10.44 -17.63 -9.13
N ASP A 265 11.71 -17.32 -9.41
CA ASP A 265 12.84 -17.97 -8.79
C ASP A 265 13.23 -17.20 -7.53
N ILE A 266 13.36 -17.93 -6.42
CA ILE A 266 13.68 -17.40 -5.10
C ILE A 266 14.98 -18.08 -4.63
N ASN A 267 15.95 -17.28 -4.22
CA ASN A 267 17.13 -17.77 -3.53
C ASN A 267 17.20 -17.07 -2.17
N SER A 268 17.10 -17.86 -1.11
CA SER A 268 17.17 -17.36 0.26
C SER A 268 18.27 -18.05 1.04
N MET A 269 18.88 -17.32 1.96
CA MET A 269 19.88 -17.83 2.87
C MET A 269 19.58 -17.32 4.28
N GLN A 270 19.43 -18.24 5.21
CA GLN A 270 19.25 -17.94 6.62
C GLN A 270 20.47 -18.44 7.39
N THR A 271 21.03 -17.62 8.26
CA THR A 271 22.16 -17.98 9.10
C THR A 271 21.79 -17.84 10.56
N LEU A 272 22.00 -18.88 11.32
CA LEU A 272 21.83 -18.91 12.76
C LEU A 272 23.22 -19.07 13.40
N GLU A 273 23.63 -18.06 14.15
CA GLU A 273 24.88 -18.08 14.94
C GLU A 273 24.55 -18.43 16.39
N ALA A 274 25.07 -19.53 16.89
CA ALA A 274 25.05 -19.94 18.29
C ALA A 274 26.50 -19.99 18.81
N GLU A 275 26.71 -19.86 20.11
CA GLU A 275 28.00 -19.59 20.77
C GLU A 275 29.22 -20.34 20.22
N GLU A 276 29.07 -21.55 19.66
CA GLU A 276 30.16 -22.33 19.08
C GLU A 276 29.90 -22.82 17.64
N ASN A 277 28.72 -22.56 17.05
CA ASN A 277 28.39 -23.11 15.74
C ASN A 277 27.63 -22.12 14.88
N ILE A 278 27.90 -22.11 13.59
CA ILE A 278 27.16 -21.37 12.57
C ILE A 278 26.38 -22.39 11.72
N THR A 279 25.05 -22.29 11.76
CA THR A 279 24.19 -23.10 10.89
C THR A 279 23.61 -22.17 9.80
N ALA A 280 23.77 -22.56 8.54
CA ALA A 280 23.15 -21.84 7.43
C ALA A 280 22.22 -22.78 6.66
N VAL A 281 21.06 -22.25 6.27
CA VAL A 281 20.09 -22.90 5.40
C VAL A 281 19.98 -22.08 4.13
N GLN A 282 20.38 -22.64 3.02
CA GLN A 282 20.16 -22.07 1.69
C GLN A 282 18.97 -22.77 1.06
N GLN A 283 18.06 -21.99 0.50
CA GLN A 283 16.90 -22.48 -0.23
C GLN A 283 16.87 -21.87 -1.64
N ILE A 284 16.83 -22.73 -2.63
CA ILE A 284 16.58 -22.36 -4.02
C ILE A 284 15.19 -22.88 -4.36
N ALA A 285 14.29 -21.97 -4.71
CA ALA A 285 12.90 -22.33 -4.97
C ALA A 285 12.41 -21.73 -6.29
N THR A 286 11.58 -22.51 -7.00
CA THR A 286 10.80 -22.01 -8.14
C THR A 286 9.33 -22.06 -7.78
N GLN A 287 8.72 -20.89 -7.67
CA GLN A 287 7.30 -20.74 -7.41
C GLN A 287 6.53 -20.54 -8.71
N LYS A 288 5.50 -21.35 -8.92
CA LYS A 288 4.57 -21.26 -10.05
C LYS A 288 3.19 -20.91 -9.52
N VAL A 289 2.55 -19.91 -10.11
CA VAL A 289 1.20 -19.47 -9.72
C VAL A 289 0.35 -19.30 -10.97
N HIS A 290 -0.85 -19.87 -10.94
CA HIS A 290 -1.91 -19.64 -11.93
C HIS A 290 -3.20 -19.25 -11.19
N ASN A 291 -3.66 -18.02 -11.37
CA ASN A 291 -4.83 -17.48 -10.70
C ASN A 291 -5.83 -16.90 -11.71
N LYS A 292 -7.12 -17.20 -11.49
CA LYS A 292 -8.25 -16.57 -12.18
C LYS A 292 -9.09 -15.81 -11.16
N PHE A 293 -9.38 -14.57 -11.49
CA PHE A 293 -10.07 -13.67 -10.57
C PHE A 293 -11.17 -12.91 -11.31
N HIS A 294 -12.34 -12.85 -10.71
CA HIS A 294 -13.47 -12.05 -11.18
C HIS A 294 -13.80 -11.00 -10.13
N TYR A 295 -14.08 -9.80 -10.59
CA TYR A 295 -14.52 -8.68 -9.78
C TYR A 295 -15.78 -8.07 -10.43
N LEU A 296 -16.86 -7.99 -9.68
CA LEU A 296 -18.08 -7.31 -10.07
C LEU A 296 -18.39 -6.23 -9.04
N GLU A 297 -18.63 -5.01 -9.50
CA GLU A 297 -19.09 -3.91 -8.67
C GLU A 297 -20.28 -3.24 -9.34
N GLY A 298 -21.27 -2.86 -8.57
CA GLY A 298 -22.39 -2.07 -9.05
C GLY A 298 -22.96 -1.23 -7.93
N GLY A 299 -23.49 -0.09 -8.28
CA GLY A 299 -24.05 0.78 -7.26
C GLY A 299 -24.76 1.99 -7.82
N LEU A 300 -25.26 2.77 -6.88
CA LEU A 300 -25.97 4.01 -7.17
C LEU A 300 -25.61 5.11 -6.17
N ASN A 301 -25.65 6.34 -6.64
CA ASN A 301 -25.67 7.53 -5.81
C ASN A 301 -26.91 8.35 -6.20
N TYR A 302 -27.61 8.88 -5.21
CA TYR A 302 -28.78 9.71 -5.43
C TYR A 302 -28.70 10.98 -4.57
N GLU A 303 -28.73 12.13 -5.22
CA GLU A 303 -28.78 13.44 -4.57
C GLU A 303 -30.24 13.78 -4.23
N LEU A 304 -30.63 13.62 -2.95
CA LEU A 304 -31.97 13.99 -2.47
C LEU A 304 -32.22 15.48 -2.74
N ASP A 305 -31.23 16.30 -2.40
CA ASP A 305 -31.16 17.74 -2.68
C ASP A 305 -29.68 18.19 -2.69
N GLU A 306 -29.43 19.51 -2.74
CA GLU A 306 -28.07 20.09 -2.76
C GLU A 306 -27.24 19.81 -1.50
N ARG A 307 -27.88 19.35 -0.42
CA ARG A 307 -27.29 19.15 0.89
C ARG A 307 -27.26 17.69 1.34
N HIS A 308 -28.03 16.83 0.70
CA HIS A 308 -28.26 15.47 1.12
C HIS A 308 -28.04 14.48 -0.01
N SER A 309 -27.25 13.45 0.23
CA SER A 309 -27.05 12.34 -0.70
C SER A 309 -27.08 11.00 0.01
N ILE A 310 -27.56 9.99 -0.72
CA ILE A 310 -27.53 8.59 -0.33
C ILE A 310 -26.86 7.79 -1.43
N GLY A 311 -26.31 6.65 -1.07
CA GLY A 311 -25.80 5.71 -2.06
C GLY A 311 -25.70 4.32 -1.50
N ALA A 312 -25.60 3.37 -2.42
CA ALA A 312 -25.34 1.98 -2.12
C ALA A 312 -24.38 1.38 -3.17
N LYS A 313 -23.53 0.49 -2.72
CA LYS A 313 -22.57 -0.24 -3.55
C LYS A 313 -22.56 -1.71 -3.14
N TYR A 314 -22.55 -2.56 -4.14
CA TYR A 314 -22.34 -4.00 -3.97
C TYR A 314 -21.08 -4.41 -4.72
N VAL A 315 -20.23 -5.20 -4.07
CA VAL A 315 -19.03 -5.79 -4.66
C VAL A 315 -19.10 -7.30 -4.48
N TYR A 316 -18.80 -8.01 -5.55
CA TYR A 316 -18.62 -9.45 -5.55
C TYR A 316 -17.24 -9.79 -6.10
N THR A 317 -16.48 -10.61 -5.36
CA THR A 317 -15.23 -11.18 -5.86
C THR A 317 -15.30 -12.69 -5.92
N ARG A 318 -14.63 -13.25 -6.90
CA ARG A 318 -14.57 -14.70 -7.08
C ARG A 318 -13.19 -15.10 -7.56
N THR A 319 -12.54 -16.00 -6.84
CA THR A 319 -11.35 -16.73 -7.24
C THR A 319 -11.76 -18.19 -7.49
N PRO A 320 -12.27 -18.54 -8.68
CA PRO A 320 -12.74 -19.90 -8.93
C PRO A 320 -11.59 -20.89 -9.08
N TYR A 321 -10.39 -20.38 -9.30
CA TYR A 321 -9.22 -21.16 -9.63
C TYR A 321 -7.96 -20.40 -9.20
N TYR A 322 -7.29 -20.96 -8.23
CA TYR A 322 -5.93 -20.59 -7.88
C TYR A 322 -5.14 -21.87 -7.71
N LYS A 323 -4.10 -22.04 -8.51
CA LYS A 323 -3.13 -23.13 -8.34
C LYS A 323 -1.76 -22.53 -8.12
N GLY A 324 -1.17 -22.87 -6.97
CA GLY A 324 0.19 -22.56 -6.63
C GLY A 324 1.04 -23.83 -6.59
N GLY A 325 2.33 -23.68 -6.80
CA GLY A 325 3.30 -24.73 -6.58
C GLY A 325 4.65 -24.12 -6.24
N VAL A 326 5.37 -24.74 -5.34
CA VAL A 326 6.74 -24.33 -5.00
C VAL A 326 7.61 -25.57 -4.98
N ASP A 327 8.60 -25.58 -5.87
CA ASP A 327 9.66 -26.60 -5.88
C ASP A 327 10.87 -26.00 -5.14
N ILE A 328 11.26 -26.55 -4.00
CA ILE A 328 12.32 -26.03 -3.12
C ILE A 328 13.43 -27.09 -3.00
N VAL A 329 14.67 -26.66 -3.17
CA VAL A 329 15.83 -27.44 -2.73
C VAL A 329 16.45 -26.71 -1.53
N SER A 330 16.48 -27.38 -0.37
CA SER A 330 17.04 -26.88 0.88
C SER A 330 18.39 -27.54 1.13
N ALA A 331 19.44 -26.73 1.30
CA ALA A 331 20.78 -27.18 1.70
C ALA A 331 21.12 -26.63 3.08
N VAL A 332 21.42 -27.52 4.02
CA VAL A 332 21.79 -27.17 5.40
C VAL A 332 23.29 -27.35 5.57
N THR A 333 23.96 -26.32 6.06
CA THR A 333 25.39 -26.38 6.41
C THR A 333 25.60 -26.03 7.88
N LYS A 334 26.53 -26.65 8.51
CA LYS A 334 27.02 -26.33 9.86
C LYS A 334 28.52 -26.10 9.80
N ASP A 335 28.99 -24.95 10.30
CA ASP A 335 30.40 -24.54 10.25
C ASP A 335 31.00 -24.65 8.82
N ARG A 336 30.17 -24.29 7.80
CA ARG A 336 30.48 -24.40 6.35
C ARG A 336 30.62 -25.84 5.82
N VAL A 337 30.27 -26.85 6.61
CA VAL A 337 30.22 -28.23 6.15
C VAL A 337 28.78 -28.58 5.78
N SER A 338 28.56 -29.13 4.60
CA SER A 338 27.24 -29.61 4.20
C SER A 338 26.80 -30.75 5.09
N ILE A 339 25.61 -30.62 5.69
CA ILE A 339 25.03 -31.66 6.55
C ILE A 339 23.96 -32.41 5.74
N GLU A 340 23.11 -31.68 5.03
CA GLU A 340 21.92 -32.24 4.45
C GLU A 340 21.48 -31.41 3.24
N GLU A 341 20.93 -32.08 2.24
CA GLU A 341 20.26 -31.44 1.09
C GLU A 341 19.01 -32.27 0.78
N PHE A 342 17.86 -31.61 0.68
CA PHE A 342 16.60 -32.29 0.40
C PHE A 342 15.66 -31.44 -0.43
N PRO A 343 14.90 -32.05 -1.36
CA PRO A 343 13.82 -31.37 -2.09
C PRO A 343 12.53 -31.34 -1.27
N THR A 344 11.74 -30.31 -1.51
CA THR A 344 10.36 -30.20 -1.02
C THR A 344 9.50 -29.67 -2.16
N ASN A 345 8.40 -30.35 -2.46
CA ASN A 345 7.41 -29.92 -3.42
C ASN A 345 6.10 -29.58 -2.71
N THR A 346 5.60 -28.37 -2.90
CA THR A 346 4.33 -27.94 -2.31
C THR A 346 3.36 -27.55 -3.44
N LYS A 347 2.11 -27.98 -3.32
CA LYS A 347 1.00 -27.60 -4.21
C LYS A 347 -0.10 -26.97 -3.39
N VAL A 348 -0.69 -25.92 -3.95
CA VAL A 348 -1.77 -25.17 -3.30
C VAL A 348 -2.91 -25.01 -4.30
N ASP A 349 -4.10 -25.44 -3.91
CA ASP A 349 -5.34 -25.18 -4.62
C ASP A 349 -6.26 -24.32 -3.73
N MET A 350 -6.73 -23.17 -4.22
CA MET A 350 -7.63 -22.31 -3.49
C MET A 350 -8.85 -21.91 -4.32
N ASN A 351 -9.96 -21.81 -3.64
CA ASN A 351 -11.22 -21.32 -4.16
C ASN A 351 -11.81 -20.33 -3.13
N ALA A 352 -12.17 -19.13 -3.57
CA ALA A 352 -12.68 -18.11 -2.67
C ALA A 352 -13.76 -17.26 -3.33
N ASN A 353 -14.67 -16.75 -2.52
CA ASN A 353 -15.64 -15.74 -2.92
C ASN A 353 -15.88 -14.75 -1.79
N SER A 354 -16.26 -13.52 -2.13
CA SER A 354 -16.72 -12.56 -1.15
C SER A 354 -17.78 -11.63 -1.70
N HIS A 355 -18.62 -11.15 -0.82
CA HIS A 355 -19.69 -10.18 -1.04
C HIS A 355 -19.48 -9.02 -0.09
N LEU A 356 -19.59 -7.79 -0.57
CA LEU A 356 -19.60 -6.58 0.24
C LEU A 356 -20.76 -5.70 -0.21
N LEU A 357 -21.63 -5.37 0.72
CA LEU A 357 -22.67 -4.36 0.54
C LEU A 357 -22.32 -3.16 1.41
N ASN A 358 -22.22 -2.00 0.81
CA ASN A 358 -22.04 -0.73 1.50
C ASN A 358 -23.23 0.17 1.21
N ALA A 359 -23.74 0.88 2.22
CA ALA A 359 -24.74 1.91 2.08
C ALA A 359 -24.31 3.15 2.88
N TYR A 360 -24.53 4.34 2.34
CA TYR A 360 -24.18 5.56 3.02
C TYR A 360 -25.22 6.65 2.89
N TYR A 361 -25.22 7.55 3.86
CA TYR A 361 -25.92 8.83 3.83
C TYR A 361 -24.92 9.93 4.22
N THR A 362 -24.96 11.06 3.51
CA THR A 362 -24.30 12.28 3.93
C THR A 362 -25.21 13.47 3.73
N GLY A 363 -25.27 14.35 4.72
CA GLY A 363 -26.14 15.52 4.62
C GLY A 363 -25.84 16.63 5.62
N ASN A 364 -26.09 17.88 5.21
CA ASN A 364 -26.08 19.04 6.08
C ASN A 364 -27.49 19.23 6.65
N VAL A 365 -27.80 18.53 7.75
CA VAL A 365 -29.12 18.55 8.40
C VAL A 365 -29.49 19.95 8.89
N SER A 366 -28.48 20.74 9.25
CA SER A 366 -28.64 22.15 9.59
C SER A 366 -27.34 22.93 9.23
N PRO A 367 -27.36 24.28 9.28
CA PRO A 367 -26.14 25.06 9.05
C PRO A 367 -24.97 24.75 10.01
N TRP A 368 -25.28 24.14 11.13
CA TRP A 368 -24.32 23.81 12.19
C TRP A 368 -24.12 22.31 12.36
N LEU A 369 -24.77 21.43 11.58
CA LEU A 369 -24.64 19.99 11.73
C LEU A 369 -24.60 19.27 10.39
N LYS A 370 -23.46 18.66 10.10
CA LYS A 370 -23.29 17.68 9.03
C LYS A 370 -23.34 16.28 9.63
N VAL A 371 -24.08 15.38 9.00
CA VAL A 371 -24.21 13.95 9.37
C VAL A 371 -23.65 13.09 8.26
N GLN A 372 -22.83 12.12 8.62
CA GLN A 372 -22.38 11.04 7.74
C GLN A 372 -22.68 9.70 8.43
N LEU A 373 -23.33 8.80 7.71
CA LEU A 373 -23.62 7.44 8.14
C LEU A 373 -23.11 6.48 7.08
N ASP A 374 -22.28 5.54 7.48
CA ASP A 374 -21.78 4.45 6.64
C ASP A 374 -22.17 3.13 7.27
N MET A 375 -22.64 2.20 6.46
CA MET A 375 -23.03 0.85 6.87
C MET A 375 -22.42 -0.15 5.91
N ASP A 376 -21.75 -1.16 6.44
CA ASP A 376 -21.14 -2.23 5.70
C ASP A 376 -21.67 -3.60 6.15
N TYR A 377 -21.92 -4.45 5.18
CA TYR A 377 -22.08 -5.88 5.36
C TYR A 377 -21.13 -6.61 4.44
N ALA A 378 -20.30 -7.49 4.99
CA ALA A 378 -19.42 -8.33 4.18
C ALA A 378 -19.58 -9.80 4.58
N LYS A 379 -19.56 -10.67 3.60
CA LYS A 379 -19.55 -12.13 3.76
C LYS A 379 -18.58 -12.74 2.79
N GLY A 380 -17.81 -13.72 3.23
CA GLY A 380 -16.90 -14.44 2.34
C GLY A 380 -16.63 -15.85 2.81
N SER A 381 -16.18 -16.65 1.85
CA SER A 381 -15.79 -18.03 2.06
C SER A 381 -14.53 -18.32 1.26
N SER A 382 -13.60 -19.06 1.86
CA SER A 382 -12.44 -19.59 1.16
C SER A 382 -12.15 -21.02 1.58
N GLU A 383 -11.72 -21.81 0.61
CA GLU A 383 -11.29 -23.19 0.78
C GLU A 383 -9.90 -23.32 0.19
N ASN A 384 -8.94 -23.79 1.01
CA ASN A 384 -7.58 -24.09 0.62
C ASN A 384 -7.30 -25.58 0.78
N HIS A 385 -6.61 -26.13 -0.20
CA HIS A 385 -5.99 -27.45 -0.14
C HIS A 385 -4.51 -27.27 -0.41
N ASP A 386 -3.70 -27.63 0.57
CA ASP A 386 -2.24 -27.62 0.48
C ASP A 386 -1.74 -29.05 0.54
N PHE A 387 -0.81 -29.39 -0.32
CA PHE A 387 -0.16 -30.70 -0.35
C PHE A 387 1.34 -30.49 -0.47
N SER A 388 2.10 -31.05 0.48
CA SER A 388 3.55 -30.92 0.53
C SER A 388 4.19 -32.29 0.65
N VAL A 389 5.21 -32.52 -0.18
CA VAL A 389 6.07 -33.72 -0.14
C VAL A 389 7.49 -33.26 0.15
N SER A 390 8.10 -33.80 1.18
CA SER A 390 9.50 -33.55 1.53
C SER A 390 10.26 -34.87 1.65
N GLU A 391 11.46 -34.92 1.07
CA GLU A 391 12.33 -36.09 1.06
C GLU A 391 13.52 -35.91 2.01
N ARG A 392 13.28 -35.36 3.20
CA ARG A 392 14.38 -35.05 4.13
C ARG A 392 15.08 -36.30 4.67
N GLU A 393 14.48 -37.17 5.39
CA GLU A 393 15.07 -38.46 5.92
C GLU A 393 14.29 -39.65 5.38
N ALA A 394 13.01 -39.41 5.08
CA ALA A 394 12.08 -40.29 4.41
C ALA A 394 11.11 -39.42 3.64
N GLU A 395 10.42 -39.97 2.67
CA GLU A 395 9.35 -39.30 1.98
C GLU A 395 8.20 -39.01 2.97
N VAL A 396 7.96 -37.73 3.25
CA VAL A 396 6.89 -37.28 4.14
C VAL A 396 5.89 -36.51 3.31
N GLU A 397 4.67 -37.00 3.26
CA GLU A 397 3.54 -36.37 2.59
C GLU A 397 2.62 -35.76 3.65
N VAL A 398 2.30 -34.47 3.48
CA VAL A 398 1.35 -33.76 4.33
C VAL A 398 0.33 -33.08 3.44
N GLY A 399 -0.93 -33.48 3.56
CA GLY A 399 -2.08 -32.81 2.99
C GLY A 399 -2.79 -32.00 4.05
N THR A 400 -3.18 -30.77 3.72
CA THR A 400 -4.01 -29.96 4.61
C THR A 400 -5.19 -29.37 3.84
N ARG A 401 -6.31 -29.23 4.54
CA ARG A 401 -7.49 -28.54 4.04
C ARG A 401 -7.93 -27.52 5.06
N SER A 402 -8.14 -26.30 4.63
CA SER A 402 -8.73 -25.25 5.47
C SER A 402 -9.98 -24.66 4.83
N LEU A 403 -11.00 -24.46 5.64
CA LEU A 403 -12.20 -23.70 5.28
C LEU A 403 -12.25 -22.49 6.19
N GLN A 404 -12.54 -21.34 5.60
CA GLN A 404 -12.76 -20.11 6.34
C GLN A 404 -14.01 -19.40 5.83
N ASP A 405 -14.95 -19.17 6.74
CA ASP A 405 -16.14 -18.37 6.49
C ASP A 405 -16.14 -17.14 7.40
N TYR A 406 -16.52 -16.00 6.87
CA TYR A 406 -16.66 -14.80 7.68
C TYR A 406 -17.91 -14.01 7.32
N ASP A 407 -18.48 -13.39 8.35
CA ASP A 407 -19.55 -12.39 8.26
C ASP A 407 -19.13 -11.15 9.05
N LEU A 408 -19.29 -9.96 8.46
CA LEU A 408 -18.99 -8.68 9.08
C LEU A 408 -20.18 -7.74 8.94
N TYR A 409 -20.54 -7.11 10.03
CA TYR A 409 -21.48 -5.99 10.08
C TYR A 409 -20.78 -4.80 10.69
N ALA A 410 -20.81 -3.65 10.04
CA ALA A 410 -20.22 -2.43 10.58
C ALA A 410 -21.11 -1.23 10.31
N GLY A 411 -21.08 -0.27 11.22
CA GLY A 411 -21.77 1.00 11.07
C GLY A 411 -20.96 2.12 11.72
N LYS A 412 -20.80 3.23 11.01
CA LYS A 412 -20.11 4.43 11.48
C LYS A 412 -20.98 5.65 11.30
N LEU A 413 -21.25 6.35 12.40
CA LEU A 413 -21.91 7.64 12.41
C LEU A 413 -20.91 8.73 12.75
N THR A 414 -20.77 9.71 11.87
CA THR A 414 -19.91 10.89 12.10
C THR A 414 -20.77 12.14 12.06
N LEU A 415 -20.63 12.99 13.07
CA LEU A 415 -21.26 14.28 13.19
C LEU A 415 -20.21 15.36 13.15
N SER A 416 -20.40 16.39 12.34
CA SER A 416 -19.47 17.51 12.21
C SER A 416 -20.20 18.81 12.51
N THR A 417 -19.64 19.60 13.45
CA THR A 417 -20.22 20.88 13.90
C THR A 417 -19.14 21.96 13.80
N PRO A 418 -19.37 23.09 13.14
CA PRO A 418 -18.46 24.22 13.17
C PRO A 418 -18.47 24.83 14.58
N LEU A 419 -17.30 24.95 15.19
CA LEU A 419 -17.10 25.51 16.52
C LEU A 419 -15.82 26.36 16.55
N LEU A 420 -15.93 27.61 16.97
CA LEU A 420 -14.78 28.54 17.14
C LEU A 420 -13.87 28.67 15.88
N GLY A 421 -14.43 28.64 14.70
CA GLY A 421 -13.67 28.75 13.44
C GLY A 421 -13.02 27.46 12.96
N SER A 422 -13.27 26.32 13.64
CA SER A 422 -12.83 24.99 13.28
C SER A 422 -14.04 24.05 13.16
N ASN A 423 -13.85 22.87 12.53
CA ASN A 423 -14.84 21.80 12.54
C ASN A 423 -14.56 20.84 13.66
N PHE A 424 -15.55 20.61 14.51
CA PHE A 424 -15.52 19.62 15.55
C PHE A 424 -16.23 18.35 15.07
N ASN A 425 -15.50 17.23 14.93
CA ASN A 425 -16.01 15.94 14.50
C ASN A 425 -16.14 15.00 15.70
N TYR A 426 -17.29 14.34 15.82
CA TYR A 426 -17.57 13.34 16.85
C TYR A 426 -18.52 12.29 16.30
N GLY A 427 -18.55 11.11 16.91
CA GLY A 427 -19.38 10.04 16.39
C GLY A 427 -19.19 8.74 17.13
N MET A 428 -19.70 7.67 16.55
CA MET A 428 -19.56 6.31 17.03
C MET A 428 -19.35 5.35 15.86
N GLU A 429 -18.65 4.27 16.15
CA GLU A 429 -18.46 3.15 15.23
C GLU A 429 -18.78 1.85 15.97
N TYR A 430 -19.49 0.96 15.30
CA TYR A 430 -19.76 -0.38 15.76
C TYR A 430 -19.36 -1.37 14.67
N SER A 431 -18.67 -2.42 15.05
CA SER A 431 -18.37 -3.54 14.16
C SER A 431 -18.55 -4.85 14.89
N HIS A 432 -19.05 -5.83 14.17
CA HIS A 432 -19.17 -7.22 14.61
C HIS A 432 -18.70 -8.13 13.49
N THR A 433 -17.73 -8.97 13.80
CA THR A 433 -17.17 -9.94 12.86
C THR A 433 -17.29 -11.33 13.46
N THR A 434 -17.87 -12.25 12.71
CA THR A 434 -17.81 -13.67 12.97
C THR A 434 -16.84 -14.29 11.98
N ASN A 435 -15.89 -15.07 12.45
CA ASN A 435 -14.94 -15.80 11.62
C ASN A 435 -14.92 -17.25 12.10
N GLU A 436 -15.33 -18.16 11.23
CA GLU A 436 -15.33 -19.60 11.46
C GLU A 436 -14.23 -20.22 10.62
N GLN A 437 -13.35 -20.96 11.25
CA GLN A 437 -12.26 -21.62 10.57
C GLN A 437 -12.24 -23.09 10.98
N ALA A 438 -12.19 -23.96 9.97
CA ALA A 438 -11.98 -25.39 10.14
C ALA A 438 -10.71 -25.82 9.42
N TYR A 439 -9.94 -26.68 10.05
CA TYR A 439 -8.67 -27.14 9.55
C TYR A 439 -8.55 -28.64 9.71
N TRP A 440 -8.12 -29.33 8.68
CA TRP A 440 -7.85 -30.78 8.66
C TRP A 440 -6.44 -31.01 8.16
N VAL A 441 -5.81 -32.02 8.70
CA VAL A 441 -4.54 -32.56 8.25
C VAL A 441 -4.77 -34.00 7.83
N ASP A 442 -4.45 -34.31 6.58
CA ASP A 442 -4.44 -35.68 6.08
C ASP A 442 -3.04 -36.25 6.37
N GLU A 443 -2.92 -37.01 7.41
CA GLU A 443 -1.68 -37.73 7.75
C GLU A 443 -1.67 -39.07 7.01
N ASN A 444 -0.70 -39.28 6.12
CA ASN A 444 -0.35 -40.65 5.74
C ASN A 444 0.33 -41.31 6.91
N GLU A 445 -0.02 -42.57 7.23
CA GLU A 445 0.46 -43.34 8.35
C GLU A 445 2.00 -43.29 8.42
N GLY A 446 2.55 -42.50 9.35
CA GLY A 446 3.99 -42.41 9.58
C GLY A 446 4.47 -41.07 10.15
N VAL A 447 3.65 -40.03 10.17
CA VAL A 447 4.05 -38.74 10.75
C VAL A 447 3.65 -38.68 12.21
N PRO A 448 4.59 -38.42 13.15
CA PRO A 448 4.25 -38.20 14.56
C PRO A 448 3.40 -36.91 14.64
N SER A 449 2.22 -37.02 15.25
CA SER A 449 1.41 -35.84 15.56
C SER A 449 2.21 -34.85 16.40
N LEU A 450 2.51 -33.68 15.87
CA LEU A 450 3.02 -32.58 16.67
C LEU A 450 1.86 -32.02 17.49
N ALA A 451 1.78 -32.44 18.76
CA ALA A 451 0.85 -31.94 19.76
C ALA A 451 1.30 -30.56 20.27
#